data_53f2760e78244205803aa66d82920a4f
#
_entry.id   53f2760e78244205803aa66d82920a4f
#
_cell.length_a   1.000
_cell.length_b   1.000
_cell.length_c   1.000
_cell.angle_alpha   90.00
_cell.angle_beta   90.00
_cell.angle_gamma   90.00
#
_symmetry.space_group_name_H-M   'P 1'
#
loop_
_entity.id
_entity.type
_entity.pdbx_description
1 polymer ?
#
loop_
_entity_poly.entity_id
_entity_poly.type
_entity_poly.pdbx_seq_one_letter_code
_entity_poly.pdbx_strand_id
1 'polypeptide(L)'
;MCWKTLLLLLLYYNAQATVSHRWSRAVLFPAAHRPKRSSSVPLNPILQTSLEEVELLYELLLAELEISPDLKISVKDEELASLRKASNFRAICNDVIPKRIPDIRRLSANLASRPGILKKEDFERTVLTLAYTAYRTALSQGYQKDVWAQALVSLFQALRHDLVQSSSPRVSPS
;
A
#
# COMPACT_ATOMS: atom_id res chain seq x y z
N MET A 1 13.38 15.93 -3.80
CA MET A 1 13.39 15.38 -5.18
C MET A 1 13.32 13.86 -5.27
N CYS A 2 13.75 13.09 -4.28
CA CYS A 2 13.72 11.61 -4.28
C CYS A 2 12.33 10.95 -4.22
N TRP A 3 11.31 11.63 -3.70
CA TRP A 3 9.96 11.09 -3.56
C TRP A 3 9.28 10.79 -4.91
N LYS A 4 9.39 11.72 -5.86
CA LYS A 4 8.77 11.57 -7.21
C LYS A 4 9.38 10.41 -7.99
N THR A 5 10.68 10.20 -7.86
CA THR A 5 11.38 9.09 -8.54
C THR A 5 11.05 7.74 -7.93
N LEU A 6 10.86 7.64 -6.61
CA LEU A 6 10.46 6.42 -5.93
C LEU A 6 9.03 5.99 -6.31
N LEU A 7 8.11 6.95 -6.38
CA LEU A 7 6.74 6.72 -6.84
C LEU A 7 6.67 6.28 -8.30
N LEU A 8 7.44 6.89 -9.18
CA LEU A 8 7.51 6.53 -10.59
C LEU A 8 8.07 5.13 -10.81
N LEU A 9 9.10 4.73 -10.06
CA LEU A 9 9.66 3.38 -10.10
C LEU A 9 8.66 2.33 -9.61
N LEU A 10 7.91 2.61 -8.55
CA LEU A 10 6.88 1.73 -8.01
C LEU A 10 5.71 1.56 -8.99
N LEU A 11 5.32 2.62 -9.69
CA LEU A 11 4.25 2.56 -10.71
C LEU A 11 4.69 1.84 -11.99
N TYR A 12 5.95 2.00 -12.41
CA TYR A 12 6.51 1.33 -13.59
C TYR A 12 6.56 -0.20 -13.44
N TYR A 13 6.88 -0.69 -12.21
CA TYR A 13 6.91 -2.14 -11.93
C TYR A 13 5.52 -2.79 -11.91
N ASN A 14 4.44 -2.03 -11.67
CA ASN A 14 3.07 -2.56 -11.66
C ASN A 14 2.59 -3.05 -13.03
N ALA A 15 3.13 -2.52 -14.13
CA ALA A 15 2.71 -2.87 -15.48
C ALA A 15 3.16 -4.27 -15.94
N GLN A 16 4.08 -4.91 -15.21
CA GLN A 16 4.71 -6.16 -15.64
C GLN A 16 4.24 -7.44 -14.91
N ALA A 17 3.47 -7.33 -13.83
CA ALA A 17 3.18 -8.48 -12.96
C ALA A 17 1.75 -9.02 -13.12
N THR A 18 1.45 -9.70 -14.22
CA THR A 18 0.27 -10.59 -14.34
C THR A 18 0.69 -12.03 -14.11
N VAL A 19 0.74 -12.50 -12.86
CA VAL A 19 0.76 -13.93 -12.54
C VAL A 19 -0.21 -14.22 -11.40
N SER A 20 -1.22 -15.05 -11.71
CA SER A 20 -2.26 -15.46 -10.76
C SER A 20 -1.74 -16.54 -9.81
N HIS A 21 -1.70 -16.25 -8.52
CA HIS A 21 -1.60 -17.24 -7.47
C HIS A 21 -2.73 -17.06 -6.44
N ARG A 22 -3.50 -18.13 -6.26
CA ARG A 22 -4.64 -18.24 -5.35
C ARG A 22 -4.14 -18.53 -3.93
N TRP A 23 -3.99 -17.50 -3.06
CA TRP A 23 -3.74 -17.70 -1.63
C TRP A 23 -4.50 -16.68 -0.78
N SER A 24 -4.82 -17.04 0.45
CA SER A 24 -5.76 -16.39 1.34
C SER A 24 -5.41 -14.92 1.64
N ARG A 25 -6.32 -13.98 1.33
CA ARG A 25 -6.22 -12.53 1.54
C ARG A 25 -6.14 -12.13 3.02
N ALA A 26 -6.49 -13.05 3.93
CA ALA A 26 -6.62 -12.77 5.36
C ALA A 26 -5.30 -12.60 6.10
N VAL A 27 -4.18 -13.04 5.50
CA VAL A 27 -2.89 -13.13 6.20
C VAL A 27 -2.17 -11.78 6.26
N LEU A 28 -2.24 -10.98 5.17
CA LEU A 28 -1.54 -9.69 5.11
C LEU A 28 -2.38 -8.54 5.64
N PHE A 29 -3.66 -8.51 5.30
CA PHE A 29 -4.59 -7.41 5.65
C PHE A 29 -5.89 -7.96 6.26
N PRO A 30 -5.88 -8.41 7.52
CA PRO A 30 -7.04 -9.03 8.16
C PRO A 30 -8.25 -8.09 8.28
N ALA A 31 -8.02 -6.78 8.31
CA ALA A 31 -9.10 -5.78 8.35
C ALA A 31 -9.96 -5.76 7.08
N ALA A 32 -9.44 -6.23 5.94
CA ALA A 32 -10.17 -6.31 4.67
C ALA A 32 -11.35 -7.31 4.71
N HIS A 33 -11.39 -8.18 5.71
CA HIS A 33 -12.43 -9.21 5.88
C HIS A 33 -13.49 -8.89 6.95
N ARG A 34 -13.43 -7.72 7.59
CA ARG A 34 -14.48 -7.34 8.55
C ARG A 34 -15.71 -6.81 7.81
N PRO A 35 -16.87 -7.55 7.80
CA PRO A 35 -18.11 -7.01 7.30
C PRO A 35 -18.62 -5.94 8.29
N LYS A 36 -18.38 -4.66 7.99
CA LYS A 36 -19.12 -3.59 8.63
C LYS A 36 -20.53 -3.59 8.02
N ARG A 37 -21.52 -3.92 8.84
CA ARG A 37 -22.93 -3.68 8.49
C ARG A 37 -23.09 -2.19 8.17
N SER A 38 -23.54 -1.88 6.95
CA SER A 38 -23.96 -0.55 6.45
C SER A 38 -22.91 0.35 5.78
N SER A 39 -21.99 -0.14 4.97
CA SER A 39 -21.43 0.74 3.95
C SER A 39 -21.42 0.03 2.61
N SER A 40 -21.82 0.73 1.56
CA SER A 40 -21.76 0.28 0.16
C SER A 40 -20.32 0.14 -0.37
N VAL A 41 -19.32 0.22 0.49
CA VAL A 41 -17.92 0.03 0.16
C VAL A 41 -17.70 -1.47 -0.07
N PRO A 42 -17.14 -1.88 -1.22
CA PRO A 42 -16.86 -3.28 -1.48
C PRO A 42 -15.99 -3.87 -0.38
N LEU A 43 -16.24 -5.13 -0.02
CA LEU A 43 -15.54 -5.86 1.05
C LEU A 43 -14.01 -5.84 0.90
N ASN A 44 -13.54 -5.63 -0.31
CA ASN A 44 -12.14 -5.57 -0.67
C ASN A 44 -11.92 -4.45 -1.72
N PRO A 45 -11.91 -3.18 -1.31
CA PRO A 45 -11.78 -2.08 -2.24
C PRO A 45 -10.45 -2.16 -2.97
N ILE A 46 -10.51 -1.99 -4.30
CA ILE A 46 -9.35 -1.89 -5.18
C ILE A 46 -9.43 -0.52 -5.85
N LEU A 47 -8.32 0.18 -5.86
CA LEU A 47 -8.26 1.49 -6.49
C LEU A 47 -7.89 1.37 -7.98
N GLN A 48 -6.98 0.45 -8.30
CA GLN A 48 -6.38 0.33 -9.63
C GLN A 48 -6.89 -0.93 -10.36
N THR A 49 -7.82 -0.77 -11.29
CA THR A 49 -8.26 -1.83 -12.19
C THR A 49 -7.89 -1.55 -13.65
N SER A 50 -7.59 -0.28 -13.97
CA SER A 50 -7.18 0.18 -15.30
C SER A 50 -6.02 1.16 -15.22
N LEU A 51 -5.44 1.53 -16.38
CA LEU A 51 -4.38 2.53 -16.45
C LEU A 51 -4.87 3.92 -16.03
N GLU A 52 -6.10 4.28 -16.40
CA GLU A 52 -6.72 5.55 -15.99
C GLU A 52 -6.83 5.68 -14.47
N GLU A 53 -7.05 4.57 -13.79
CA GLU A 53 -7.10 4.55 -12.32
C GLU A 53 -5.71 4.67 -11.67
N VAL A 54 -4.66 4.28 -12.38
CA VAL A 54 -3.27 4.55 -11.96
C VAL A 54 -2.95 6.03 -12.04
N GLU A 55 -3.41 6.71 -13.09
CA GLU A 55 -3.27 8.16 -13.24
C GLU A 55 -4.04 8.89 -12.15
N LEU A 56 -5.27 8.48 -11.86
CA LEU A 56 -6.05 9.04 -10.77
C LEU A 56 -5.40 8.83 -9.41
N LEU A 57 -4.81 7.66 -9.14
CA LEU A 57 -4.05 7.44 -7.92
C LEU A 57 -2.86 8.41 -7.83
N TYR A 58 -2.19 8.65 -8.94
CA TYR A 58 -1.10 9.62 -8.99
C TYR A 58 -1.59 11.04 -8.64
N GLU A 59 -2.71 11.46 -9.20
CA GLU A 59 -3.35 12.74 -8.86
C GLU A 59 -3.72 12.83 -7.38
N LEU A 60 -4.35 11.79 -6.83
CA LEU A 60 -4.70 11.72 -5.40
C LEU A 60 -3.48 11.79 -4.49
N LEU A 61 -2.35 11.19 -4.90
CA LEU A 61 -1.11 11.24 -4.11
C LEU A 61 -0.35 12.56 -4.26
N LEU A 62 -0.55 13.27 -5.37
CA LEU A 62 0.00 14.62 -5.59
C LEU A 62 -0.86 15.71 -4.97
N ALA A 63 -2.16 15.46 -4.80
CA ALA A 63 -3.04 16.34 -4.05
C ALA A 63 -2.53 16.48 -2.61
N GLU A 64 -2.81 17.60 -1.99
CA GLU A 64 -2.48 17.77 -0.58
C GLU A 64 -3.31 16.80 0.27
N LEU A 65 -2.64 15.74 0.75
CA LEU A 65 -3.22 14.82 1.72
C LEU A 65 -3.09 15.42 3.12
N GLU A 66 -4.18 15.38 3.86
CA GLU A 66 -4.19 15.75 5.27
C GLU A 66 -4.26 14.50 6.14
N ILE A 67 -3.41 14.45 7.16
CA ILE A 67 -3.46 13.41 8.19
C ILE A 67 -3.86 14.08 9.50
N SER A 68 -5.07 13.78 9.94
CA SER A 68 -5.60 14.28 11.21
C SER A 68 -4.92 13.61 12.42
N PRO A 69 -5.03 14.20 13.63
CA PRO A 69 -4.44 13.63 14.86
C PRO A 69 -4.89 12.20 15.16
N ASP A 70 -6.10 11.82 14.77
CA ASP A 70 -6.64 10.47 14.88
C ASP A 70 -6.18 9.51 13.75
N LEU A 71 -5.17 9.93 12.99
CA LEU A 71 -4.54 9.18 11.90
C LEU A 71 -5.47 8.92 10.70
N LYS A 72 -6.52 9.70 10.54
CA LYS A 72 -7.35 9.65 9.33
C LYS A 72 -6.68 10.43 8.20
N ILE A 73 -6.72 9.83 7.01
CA ILE A 73 -6.20 10.40 5.78
C ILE A 73 -7.38 10.92 4.97
N SER A 74 -7.33 12.18 4.57
CA SER A 74 -8.28 12.84 3.69
C SER A 74 -7.56 13.51 2.53
N VAL A 75 -8.26 13.66 1.41
CA VAL A 75 -7.82 14.46 0.27
C VAL A 75 -8.33 15.87 0.52
N LYS A 76 -7.44 16.85 0.49
CA LYS A 76 -7.76 18.24 0.79
C LYS A 76 -8.50 18.92 -0.36
N ASP A 77 -8.19 18.52 -1.60
CA ASP A 77 -8.90 18.95 -2.78
C ASP A 77 -10.32 18.40 -2.79
N GLU A 78 -11.33 19.27 -2.71
CA GLU A 78 -12.75 18.90 -2.63
C GLU A 78 -13.25 18.25 -3.93
N GLU A 79 -12.76 18.67 -5.09
CA GLU A 79 -13.15 18.11 -6.38
C GLU A 79 -12.66 16.65 -6.47
N LEU A 80 -11.39 16.41 -6.23
CA LEU A 80 -10.83 15.06 -6.19
C LEU A 80 -11.46 14.20 -5.08
N ALA A 81 -11.74 14.78 -3.92
CA ALA A 81 -12.37 14.09 -2.80
C ALA A 81 -13.81 13.64 -3.11
N SER A 82 -14.52 14.32 -4.01
CA SER A 82 -15.88 13.99 -4.45
C SER A 82 -15.96 12.78 -5.36
N LEU A 83 -14.85 12.40 -6.00
CA LEU A 83 -14.80 11.29 -6.93
C LEU A 83 -15.13 9.96 -6.23
N ARG A 84 -15.89 9.09 -6.89
CA ARG A 84 -16.23 7.76 -6.36
C ARG A 84 -14.99 6.94 -6.02
N LYS A 85 -13.91 7.05 -6.80
CA LYS A 85 -12.64 6.36 -6.54
C LYS A 85 -11.87 6.94 -5.35
N ALA A 86 -12.00 8.21 -5.05
CA ALA A 86 -11.45 8.79 -3.83
C ALA A 86 -12.07 8.18 -2.57
N SER A 87 -13.32 7.74 -2.61
CA SER A 87 -13.94 6.96 -1.53
C SER A 87 -13.24 5.61 -1.31
N ASN A 88 -12.86 4.90 -2.37
CA ASN A 88 -12.09 3.66 -2.28
C ASN A 88 -10.69 3.93 -1.72
N PHE A 89 -10.02 4.98 -2.19
CA PHE A 89 -8.73 5.42 -1.66
C PHE A 89 -8.80 5.71 -0.16
N ARG A 90 -9.79 6.48 0.29
CA ARG A 90 -10.00 6.78 1.71
C ARG A 90 -10.28 5.52 2.53
N ALA A 91 -11.08 4.59 2.01
CA ALA A 91 -11.36 3.32 2.67
C ALA A 91 -10.09 2.46 2.82
N ILE A 92 -9.26 2.36 1.77
CA ILE A 92 -7.99 1.65 1.84
C ILE A 92 -7.07 2.33 2.88
N CYS A 93 -6.91 3.64 2.78
CA CYS A 93 -6.02 4.40 3.65
C CYS A 93 -6.48 4.44 5.12
N ASN A 94 -7.78 4.37 5.39
CA ASN A 94 -8.29 4.53 6.75
C ASN A 94 -8.66 3.23 7.44
N ASP A 95 -9.14 2.24 6.69
CA ASP A 95 -9.68 1.00 7.25
C ASP A 95 -8.80 -0.23 7.00
N VAL A 96 -7.92 -0.19 5.98
CA VAL A 96 -7.18 -1.37 5.54
C VAL A 96 -5.71 -1.31 5.88
N ILE A 97 -4.99 -0.23 5.52
CA ILE A 97 -3.54 -0.17 5.73
C ILE A 97 -3.17 -0.01 7.21
N PRO A 98 -2.10 -0.67 7.66
CA PRO A 98 -1.60 -0.47 9.02
C PRO A 98 -0.99 0.94 9.17
N LYS A 99 -1.33 1.61 10.28
CA LYS A 99 -0.86 2.97 10.57
C LYS A 99 0.08 3.06 11.76
N ARG A 100 0.23 1.97 12.52
CA ARG A 100 1.08 1.91 13.69
C ARG A 100 2.36 1.13 13.38
N ILE A 101 3.47 1.57 13.94
CA ILE A 101 4.79 0.93 13.75
C ILE A 101 4.75 -0.59 14.00
N PRO A 102 4.15 -1.12 15.10
CA PRO A 102 4.11 -2.56 15.32
C PRO A 102 3.39 -3.33 14.21
N ASP A 103 2.32 -2.76 13.67
CA ASP A 103 1.52 -3.41 12.63
C ASP A 103 2.25 -3.37 11.27
N ILE A 104 2.96 -2.28 10.98
CA ILE A 104 3.82 -2.15 9.79
C ILE A 104 4.98 -3.15 9.86
N ARG A 105 5.61 -3.31 11.02
CA ARG A 105 6.67 -4.30 11.24
C ARG A 105 6.15 -5.72 11.09
N ARG A 106 4.93 -6.00 11.56
CA ARG A 106 4.27 -7.30 11.37
C ARG A 106 4.01 -7.58 9.88
N LEU A 107 3.55 -6.59 9.12
CA LEU A 107 3.39 -6.70 7.67
C LEU A 107 4.73 -7.01 6.99
N SER A 108 5.80 -6.28 7.33
CA SER A 108 7.15 -6.53 6.80
C SER A 108 7.64 -7.95 7.11
N ALA A 109 7.43 -8.43 8.33
CA ALA A 109 7.82 -9.77 8.74
C ALA A 109 7.03 -10.86 7.98
N ASN A 110 5.73 -10.65 7.78
CA ASN A 110 4.89 -11.57 7.01
C ASN A 110 5.32 -11.67 5.54
N LEU A 111 5.66 -10.54 4.91
CA LEU A 111 6.19 -10.52 3.54
C LEU A 111 7.55 -11.21 3.46
N ALA A 112 8.45 -10.93 4.40
CA ALA A 112 9.79 -11.52 4.42
C ALA A 112 9.78 -13.04 4.67
N SER A 113 8.82 -13.53 5.46
CA SER A 113 8.72 -14.97 5.77
C SER A 113 8.11 -15.82 4.66
N ARG A 114 7.41 -15.21 3.71
CA ARG A 114 6.68 -15.90 2.63
C ARG A 114 6.82 -15.16 1.31
N PRO A 115 8.01 -15.14 0.70
CA PRO A 115 8.23 -14.41 -0.55
C PRO A 115 7.39 -14.98 -1.69
N GLY A 116 6.96 -14.12 -2.61
CA GLY A 116 6.16 -14.49 -3.79
C GLY A 116 4.68 -14.68 -3.52
N ILE A 117 4.16 -14.23 -2.37
CA ILE A 117 2.74 -14.33 -2.02
C ILE A 117 1.92 -13.09 -2.39
N LEU A 118 2.57 -12.01 -2.75
CA LEU A 118 1.92 -10.72 -2.94
C LEU A 118 1.03 -10.74 -4.19
N LYS A 119 -0.26 -10.52 -3.98
CA LYS A 119 -1.23 -10.33 -5.06
C LYS A 119 -1.29 -8.86 -5.46
N LYS A 120 -1.91 -8.56 -6.60
CA LYS A 120 -2.06 -7.19 -7.09
C LYS A 120 -2.73 -6.27 -6.06
N GLU A 121 -3.81 -6.72 -5.43
CA GLU A 121 -4.52 -5.93 -4.43
C GLU A 121 -3.69 -5.71 -3.16
N ASP A 122 -2.96 -6.73 -2.73
CA ASP A 122 -2.09 -6.65 -1.56
C ASP A 122 -0.85 -5.81 -1.85
N PHE A 123 -0.35 -5.82 -3.10
CA PHE A 123 0.70 -4.93 -3.56
C PHE A 123 0.27 -3.47 -3.48
N GLU A 124 -0.92 -3.12 -4.00
CA GLU A 124 -1.47 -1.77 -3.93
C GLU A 124 -1.51 -1.25 -2.49
N ARG A 125 -2.04 -2.05 -1.57
CA ARG A 125 -2.12 -1.70 -0.14
C ARG A 125 -0.76 -1.59 0.53
N THR A 126 0.17 -2.46 0.15
CA THR A 126 1.55 -2.43 0.64
C THR A 126 2.26 -1.17 0.18
N VAL A 127 2.06 -0.76 -1.08
CA VAL A 127 2.60 0.50 -1.62
C VAL A 127 2.00 1.72 -0.91
N LEU A 128 0.70 1.72 -0.65
CA LEU A 128 0.06 2.80 0.12
C LEU A 128 0.57 2.84 1.57
N THR A 129 0.82 1.68 2.18
CA THR A 129 1.46 1.60 3.50
C THR A 129 2.88 2.16 3.47
N LEU A 130 3.64 1.85 2.42
CA LEU A 130 4.99 2.39 2.21
C LEU A 130 4.96 3.92 2.06
N ALA A 131 4.04 4.44 1.24
CA ALA A 131 3.84 5.87 1.05
C ALA A 131 3.47 6.57 2.37
N TYR A 132 2.54 6.00 3.13
CA TYR A 132 2.18 6.50 4.46
C TYR A 132 3.37 6.52 5.42
N THR A 133 4.16 5.42 5.45
CA THR A 133 5.32 5.31 6.34
C THR A 133 6.40 6.33 5.97
N ALA A 134 6.62 6.56 4.66
CA ALA A 134 7.55 7.58 4.18
C ALA A 134 7.08 9.00 4.56
N TYR A 135 5.79 9.28 4.42
CA TYR A 135 5.21 10.56 4.84
C TYR A 135 5.39 10.80 6.34
N ARG A 136 5.10 9.78 7.17
CA ARG A 136 5.32 9.86 8.63
C ARG A 136 6.79 10.05 8.97
N THR A 137 7.71 9.42 8.26
CA THR A 137 9.16 9.62 8.41
C THR A 137 9.54 11.08 8.13
N ALA A 138 8.99 11.67 7.06
CA ALA A 138 9.28 13.05 6.68
C ALA A 138 8.79 14.08 7.71
N LEU A 139 7.64 13.82 8.34
CA LEU A 139 7.06 14.70 9.36
C LEU A 139 7.64 14.50 10.76
N SER A 140 8.31 13.38 11.00
CA SER A 140 8.87 13.04 12.32
C SER A 140 10.24 13.68 12.53
N GLN A 141 10.61 13.90 13.78
CA GLN A 141 11.92 14.44 14.18
C GLN A 141 12.58 13.57 15.24
N GLY A 142 13.91 13.69 15.35
CA GLY A 142 14.71 12.98 16.35
C GLY A 142 14.49 11.47 16.32
N TYR A 143 14.45 10.84 17.49
CA TYR A 143 14.27 9.40 17.66
C TYR A 143 13.04 8.83 16.93
N GLN A 144 11.95 9.58 16.89
CA GLN A 144 10.73 9.14 16.17
C GLN A 144 11.00 9.00 14.66
N LYS A 145 11.78 9.89 14.07
CA LYS A 145 12.18 9.81 12.66
C LYS A 145 12.95 8.53 12.38
N ASP A 146 13.89 8.16 13.26
CA ASP A 146 14.68 6.94 13.09
C ASP A 146 13.82 5.68 13.16
N VAL A 147 12.85 5.64 14.07
CA VAL A 147 11.92 4.51 14.22
C VAL A 147 11.05 4.35 12.97
N TRP A 148 10.53 5.46 12.43
CA TRP A 148 9.76 5.43 11.17
C TRP A 148 10.63 5.08 9.97
N ALA A 149 11.85 5.60 9.90
CA ALA A 149 12.81 5.28 8.83
C ALA A 149 13.17 3.78 8.81
N GLN A 150 13.41 3.18 9.98
CA GLN A 150 13.66 1.75 10.09
C GLN A 150 12.46 0.91 9.61
N ALA A 151 11.24 1.30 9.99
CA ALA A 151 10.03 0.62 9.54
C ALA A 151 9.85 0.74 8.01
N LEU A 152 10.14 1.92 7.45
CA LEU A 152 10.12 2.18 6.00
C LEU A 152 11.11 1.28 5.26
N VAL A 153 12.37 1.24 5.71
CA VAL A 153 13.42 0.42 5.08
C VAL A 153 13.07 -1.06 5.16
N SER A 154 12.60 -1.54 6.32
CA SER A 154 12.21 -2.94 6.51
C SER A 154 11.05 -3.34 5.58
N LEU A 155 10.04 -2.49 5.45
CA LEU A 155 8.90 -2.74 4.56
C LEU A 155 9.34 -2.73 3.09
N PHE A 156 10.19 -1.79 2.69
CA PHE A 156 10.72 -1.71 1.34
C PHE A 156 11.56 -2.94 0.98
N GLN A 157 12.42 -3.39 1.88
CA GLN A 157 13.25 -4.58 1.68
C GLN A 157 12.40 -5.85 1.55
N ALA A 158 11.38 -6.00 2.40
CA ALA A 158 10.44 -7.12 2.34
C ALA A 158 9.66 -7.14 1.01
N LEU A 159 9.16 -5.98 0.57
CA LEU A 159 8.47 -5.84 -0.71
C LEU A 159 9.38 -6.16 -1.88
N ARG A 160 10.60 -5.63 -1.89
CA ARG A 160 11.59 -5.92 -2.93
C ARG A 160 11.91 -7.41 -2.99
N HIS A 161 12.09 -8.04 -1.84
CA HIS A 161 12.39 -9.48 -1.77
C HIS A 161 11.24 -10.31 -2.36
N ASP A 162 9.99 -10.00 -2.02
CA ASP A 162 8.81 -10.69 -2.55
C ASP A 162 8.73 -10.54 -4.08
N LEU A 163 8.93 -9.34 -4.62
CA LEU A 163 8.88 -9.08 -6.06
C LEU A 163 9.99 -9.79 -6.84
N VAL A 164 11.21 -9.83 -6.30
CA VAL A 164 12.34 -10.52 -6.94
C VAL A 164 12.10 -12.03 -6.97
N GLN A 165 11.60 -12.62 -5.89
CA GLN A 165 11.29 -14.05 -5.83
C GLN A 165 10.13 -14.44 -6.74
N SER A 166 9.13 -13.58 -6.89
CA SER A 166 8.00 -13.83 -7.80
C SER A 166 8.39 -13.77 -9.28
N SER A 167 9.46 -13.01 -9.59
CA SER A 167 9.97 -12.83 -10.96
C SER A 167 10.94 -13.95 -11.40
N SER A 168 11.43 -14.76 -10.49
CA SER A 168 12.33 -15.88 -10.83
C SER A 168 11.54 -16.99 -11.51
N PRO A 169 11.90 -17.40 -12.75
CA PRO A 169 11.26 -18.54 -13.38
C PRO A 169 11.53 -19.79 -12.53
N ARG A 170 10.45 -20.49 -12.13
CA ARG A 170 10.58 -21.79 -11.48
C ARG A 170 11.22 -22.74 -12.48
N VAL A 171 12.47 -23.06 -12.29
CA VAL A 171 13.10 -24.22 -12.94
C VAL A 171 12.41 -25.45 -12.34
N SER A 172 11.52 -26.06 -13.11
CA SER A 172 10.96 -27.38 -12.76
C SER A 172 12.12 -28.38 -12.78
N PRO A 173 12.38 -29.10 -11.71
CA PRO A 173 13.29 -30.25 -11.79
C PRO A 173 12.62 -31.31 -12.67
N SER A 174 13.26 -31.60 -13.80
CA SER A 174 12.97 -32.75 -14.68
C SER A 174 13.31 -34.06 -14.00
#